data_e63ca8278caff440cc4826aa0bd20886
#
_entry.id   e63ca8278caff440cc4826aa0bd20886
#
_cell.length_a   1.000
_cell.length_b   1.000
_cell.length_c   1.000
_cell.angle_alpha   90.00
_cell.angle_beta   90.00
_cell.angle_gamma   90.00
#
_symmetry.space_group_name_H-M   'P 1'
#
loop_
_entity.id
_entity.type
_entity.pdbx_description
1 polymer ?
#
loop_
_entity_poly.entity_id
_entity_poly.type
_entity_poly.pdbx_seq_one_letter_code
_entity_poly.pdbx_strand_id
1 'polypeptide(L)'
;GFLYNNCMLKQDTIQIDYTTYGDNYQFKLPLNIDYIIPKDDSVRLLSQIIEEMNLEKLYKTYSRIRGNGVTPRQLLKIIIYANMNCIYSSRKIEQACKRDINFMYLLGGASAPDHSTIARFRSIHFSQVSKNLLAQFTNFLGDNKEISKDALFIDGTKIESSANRYTFVWKKSINKNMVKMMNDISDFILKCEIDFGIKIIYRNKIKIYHLKKLLKKLKKISKESNITFVHGKGKKKS
;
A
#
# COMPACT_ATOMS: atom_id res chain seq x y z
N GLY A 1 -32.14 -28.11 36.64
CA GLY A 1 -32.72 -26.84 36.20
C GLY A 1 -31.66 -26.10 35.38
N PHE A 2 -31.71 -26.31 34.07
CA PHE A 2 -30.86 -25.53 33.14
C PHE A 2 -31.52 -24.17 32.92
N LEU A 3 -30.93 -23.12 33.42
CA LEU A 3 -31.27 -21.74 33.08
C LEU A 3 -30.76 -21.46 31.67
N TYR A 4 -31.62 -21.53 30.69
CA TYR A 4 -31.42 -20.92 29.40
C TYR A 4 -31.45 -19.42 29.60
N ASN A 5 -30.30 -18.78 29.56
CA ASN A 5 -30.23 -17.35 29.36
C ASN A 5 -30.71 -17.06 27.95
N ASN A 6 -32.01 -16.77 27.82
CA ASN A 6 -32.54 -16.09 26.64
C ASN A 6 -31.84 -14.74 26.50
N CYS A 7 -30.80 -14.72 25.70
CA CYS A 7 -30.37 -13.48 25.06
C CYS A 7 -31.51 -13.16 24.07
N MET A 8 -32.50 -12.42 24.57
CA MET A 8 -33.52 -11.83 23.69
C MET A 8 -32.74 -10.90 22.73
N LEU A 9 -32.56 -11.39 21.50
CA LEU A 9 -32.32 -10.51 20.38
C LEU A 9 -33.42 -9.45 20.47
N LYS A 10 -33.04 -8.18 20.70
CA LYS A 10 -33.98 -7.09 20.48
C LYS A 10 -34.57 -7.31 19.10
N GLN A 11 -35.83 -7.71 19.04
CA GLN A 11 -36.59 -7.64 17.81
C GLN A 11 -36.59 -6.17 17.42
N ASP A 12 -35.72 -5.83 16.48
CA ASP A 12 -35.83 -4.54 15.84
C ASP A 12 -37.21 -4.52 15.21
N THR A 13 -38.10 -3.77 15.82
CA THR A 13 -39.44 -3.52 15.30
C THR A 13 -39.27 -3.11 13.84
N ILE A 14 -39.97 -3.78 12.94
CA ILE A 14 -40.00 -3.43 11.52
C ILE A 14 -40.46 -1.98 11.45
N GLN A 15 -39.52 -1.08 11.27
CA GLN A 15 -39.82 0.33 11.09
C GLN A 15 -40.23 0.50 9.64
N ILE A 16 -41.53 0.59 9.43
CA ILE A 16 -42.10 0.93 8.11
C ILE A 16 -41.79 2.41 7.88
N ASP A 17 -40.81 2.67 7.06
CA ASP A 17 -40.45 4.03 6.66
C ASP A 17 -41.39 4.44 5.54
N TYR A 18 -42.45 5.14 5.86
CA TYR A 18 -43.32 5.76 4.90
C TYR A 18 -42.66 7.02 4.37
N THR A 19 -41.83 6.88 3.38
CA THR A 19 -41.41 8.06 2.60
C THR A 19 -42.61 8.56 1.80
N THR A 20 -43.05 9.77 2.12
CA THR A 20 -44.24 10.40 1.59
C THR A 20 -44.23 10.72 0.09
N TYR A 21 -43.22 10.37 -0.63
CA TYR A 21 -43.07 10.58 -2.06
C TYR A 21 -42.52 9.33 -2.77
N GLY A 22 -43.44 8.54 -3.28
CA GLY A 22 -43.15 7.44 -4.20
C GLY A 22 -43.74 6.11 -3.78
N ASP A 23 -44.24 5.35 -4.73
CA ASP A 23 -44.87 4.03 -4.61
C ASP A 23 -43.90 2.90 -4.21
N ASN A 24 -42.73 3.22 -3.72
CA ASN A 24 -41.71 2.26 -3.35
C ASN A 24 -41.67 2.04 -1.83
N TYR A 25 -42.36 1.00 -1.39
CA TYR A 25 -42.23 0.52 -0.03
C TYR A 25 -40.91 -0.24 0.14
N GLN A 26 -40.02 0.31 0.93
CA GLN A 26 -38.77 -0.37 1.27
C GLN A 26 -38.92 -1.13 2.57
N PHE A 27 -39.12 -2.45 2.48
CA PHE A 27 -39.16 -3.31 3.66
C PHE A 27 -37.74 -3.58 4.14
N LYS A 28 -37.42 -3.20 5.38
CA LYS A 28 -36.21 -3.67 6.08
C LYS A 28 -36.52 -5.01 6.71
N LEU A 29 -36.19 -6.10 6.01
CA LEU A 29 -36.25 -7.43 6.58
C LEU A 29 -35.00 -7.65 7.45
N PRO A 30 -35.14 -8.16 8.69
CA PRO A 30 -34.00 -8.62 9.47
C PRO A 30 -33.41 -9.85 8.77
N LEU A 31 -32.35 -9.64 7.98
CA LEU A 31 -31.62 -10.71 7.30
C LEU A 31 -30.74 -11.41 8.33
N ASN A 32 -31.10 -12.65 8.68
CA ASN A 32 -30.17 -13.52 9.38
C ASN A 32 -29.16 -14.08 8.37
N ILE A 33 -28.00 -13.45 8.32
CA ILE A 33 -26.93 -13.79 7.38
C ILE A 33 -26.46 -15.23 7.56
N ASP A 34 -26.59 -15.79 8.76
CA ASP A 34 -26.25 -17.19 9.04
C ASP A 34 -27.07 -18.20 8.25
N TYR A 35 -28.31 -17.88 7.89
CA TYR A 35 -29.15 -18.77 7.05
C TYR A 35 -28.82 -18.70 5.56
N ILE A 36 -28.23 -17.58 5.12
CA ILE A 36 -27.98 -17.35 3.69
C ILE A 36 -26.68 -18.01 3.27
N ILE A 37 -25.66 -18.05 4.17
CA ILE A 37 -24.35 -18.63 3.87
C ILE A 37 -24.42 -20.15 4.04
N PRO A 38 -24.02 -20.94 3.03
CA PRO A 38 -23.97 -22.42 3.13
C PRO A 38 -23.13 -22.87 4.33
N LYS A 39 -23.48 -24.05 4.88
CA LYS A 39 -22.76 -24.58 6.05
C LYS A 39 -21.31 -24.96 5.75
N ASP A 40 -21.02 -25.30 4.53
CA ASP A 40 -19.73 -25.73 3.98
C ASP A 40 -18.93 -24.56 3.35
N ASP A 41 -19.41 -23.32 3.46
CA ASP A 41 -18.69 -22.16 2.94
C ASP A 41 -17.37 -21.92 3.70
N SER A 42 -16.33 -21.65 2.94
CA SER A 42 -14.96 -21.37 3.45
C SER A 42 -14.89 -20.23 4.47
N VAL A 43 -15.83 -19.27 4.40
CA VAL A 43 -15.92 -18.16 5.36
C VAL A 43 -16.20 -18.62 6.78
N ARG A 44 -16.99 -19.72 6.94
CA ARG A 44 -17.30 -20.29 8.25
C ARG A 44 -16.07 -20.97 8.86
N LEU A 45 -15.37 -21.77 8.05
CA LEU A 45 -14.14 -22.42 8.46
C LEU A 45 -13.09 -21.39 8.86
N LEU A 46 -12.89 -20.36 8.05
CA LEU A 46 -11.97 -19.26 8.37
C LEU A 46 -12.34 -18.57 9.68
N SER A 47 -13.63 -18.26 9.85
CA SER A 47 -14.12 -17.63 11.08
C SER A 47 -13.82 -18.48 12.31
N GLN A 48 -14.08 -19.79 12.25
CA GLN A 48 -13.81 -20.73 13.33
C GLN A 48 -12.31 -20.80 13.67
N ILE A 49 -11.45 -20.98 12.68
CA ILE A 49 -10.00 -21.06 12.89
C ILE A 49 -9.49 -19.79 13.59
N ILE A 50 -9.95 -18.61 13.19
CA ILE A 50 -9.50 -17.36 13.81
C ILE A 50 -10.07 -17.17 15.22
N GLU A 51 -11.26 -17.72 15.51
CA GLU A 51 -11.79 -17.73 16.88
C GLU A 51 -10.91 -18.57 17.83
N GLU A 52 -10.38 -19.69 17.38
CA GLU A 52 -9.52 -20.58 18.14
C GLU A 52 -8.08 -20.04 18.31
N MET A 53 -7.63 -19.11 17.46
CA MET A 53 -6.30 -18.54 17.52
C MET A 53 -6.12 -17.60 18.72
N ASN A 54 -4.91 -17.65 19.31
CA ASN A 54 -4.52 -16.70 20.34
C ASN A 54 -4.11 -15.36 19.72
N LEU A 55 -4.97 -14.35 19.86
CA LEU A 55 -4.77 -13.01 19.34
C LEU A 55 -4.26 -12.00 20.39
N GLU A 56 -3.82 -12.45 21.58
CA GLU A 56 -3.36 -11.58 22.66
C GLU A 56 -2.25 -10.62 22.19
N LYS A 57 -1.28 -11.12 21.43
CA LYS A 57 -0.20 -10.30 20.86
C LYS A 57 -0.71 -9.24 19.91
N LEU A 58 -1.75 -9.55 19.12
CA LEU A 58 -2.38 -8.60 18.21
C LEU A 58 -3.08 -7.49 19.01
N TYR A 59 -3.84 -7.86 20.02
CA TYR A 59 -4.51 -6.89 20.90
C TYR A 59 -3.52 -5.98 21.64
N LYS A 60 -2.36 -6.49 22.06
CA LYS A 60 -1.30 -5.70 22.69
C LYS A 60 -0.67 -4.63 21.77
N THR A 61 -0.84 -4.72 20.47
CA THR A 61 -0.37 -3.66 19.55
C THR A 61 -1.25 -2.41 19.61
N TYR A 62 -2.42 -2.47 20.27
CA TYR A 62 -3.34 -1.35 20.40
C TYR A 62 -3.20 -0.72 21.77
N SER A 63 -2.98 0.59 21.83
CA SER A 63 -3.03 1.35 23.07
C SER A 63 -4.46 1.52 23.61
N ARG A 64 -5.45 1.58 22.71
CA ARG A 64 -6.87 1.72 23.04
C ARG A 64 -7.73 1.13 21.91
N ILE A 65 -8.71 0.31 22.29
CA ILE A 65 -9.73 -0.25 21.39
C ILE A 65 -11.01 0.54 21.57
N ARG A 66 -11.58 1.07 20.49
CA ARG A 66 -12.87 1.76 20.53
C ARG A 66 -14.00 0.72 20.59
N GLY A 67 -14.91 0.87 21.56
CA GLY A 67 -15.99 -0.10 21.79
C GLY A 67 -16.98 -0.24 20.62
N ASN A 68 -17.18 0.83 19.83
CA ASN A 68 -18.13 0.85 18.72
C ASN A 68 -17.49 0.64 17.34
N GLY A 69 -16.24 0.23 17.28
CA GLY A 69 -15.52 0.00 16.03
C GLY A 69 -15.32 -1.48 15.72
N VAL A 70 -14.85 -1.75 14.51
CA VAL A 70 -14.44 -3.09 14.09
C VAL A 70 -13.27 -3.55 14.95
N THR A 71 -13.38 -4.75 15.51
CA THR A 71 -12.36 -5.32 16.38
C THR A 71 -11.13 -5.78 15.60
N PRO A 72 -9.95 -5.89 16.22
CA PRO A 72 -8.76 -6.44 15.57
C PRO A 72 -8.96 -7.85 15.01
N ARG A 73 -9.78 -8.67 15.69
CA ARG A 73 -10.16 -10.01 15.23
C ARG A 73 -10.97 -9.96 13.94
N GLN A 74 -11.98 -9.09 13.86
CA GLN A 74 -12.78 -8.91 12.65
C GLN A 74 -11.93 -8.38 11.49
N LEU A 75 -11.04 -7.42 11.74
CA LEU A 75 -10.10 -6.92 10.72
C LEU A 75 -9.19 -8.04 10.20
N LEU A 76 -8.70 -8.92 11.08
CA LEU A 76 -7.90 -10.07 10.68
C LEU A 76 -8.70 -11.01 9.77
N LYS A 77 -9.94 -11.38 10.17
CA LYS A 77 -10.84 -12.22 9.37
C LYS A 77 -11.06 -11.64 7.97
N ILE A 78 -11.41 -10.35 7.90
CA ILE A 78 -11.66 -9.64 6.64
C ILE A 78 -10.44 -9.67 5.72
N ILE A 79 -9.25 -9.38 6.26
CA ILE A 79 -8.03 -9.33 5.44
C ILE A 79 -7.66 -10.71 4.91
N ILE A 80 -7.72 -11.74 5.74
CA ILE A 80 -7.43 -13.11 5.29
C ILE A 80 -8.44 -13.54 4.24
N TYR A 81 -9.75 -13.35 4.49
CA TYR A 81 -10.79 -13.70 3.53
C TYR A 81 -10.66 -12.94 2.21
N ALA A 82 -10.30 -11.65 2.27
CA ALA A 82 -10.04 -10.85 1.09
C ALA A 82 -8.87 -11.41 0.26
N ASN A 83 -7.78 -11.83 0.92
CA ASN A 83 -6.66 -12.47 0.23
C ASN A 83 -7.03 -13.82 -0.38
N MET A 84 -7.86 -14.65 0.28
CA MET A 84 -8.40 -15.91 -0.27
C MET A 84 -9.19 -15.67 -1.56
N ASN A 85 -9.87 -14.51 -1.67
CA ASN A 85 -10.65 -14.11 -2.85
C ASN A 85 -9.86 -13.17 -3.81
N CYS A 86 -8.54 -13.12 -3.71
CA CYS A 86 -7.68 -12.28 -4.56
C CYS A 86 -8.00 -10.76 -4.49
N ILE A 87 -8.56 -10.28 -3.38
CA ILE A 87 -8.87 -8.87 -3.14
C ILE A 87 -7.77 -8.25 -2.28
N TYR A 88 -6.80 -7.57 -2.89
CA TYR A 88 -5.64 -7.03 -2.19
C TYR A 88 -5.74 -5.55 -1.83
N SER A 89 -6.55 -4.78 -2.56
CA SER A 89 -6.69 -3.34 -2.37
C SER A 89 -7.59 -3.02 -1.17
N SER A 90 -7.12 -2.19 -0.23
CA SER A 90 -7.90 -1.77 0.94
C SER A 90 -9.23 -1.10 0.56
N ARG A 91 -9.27 -0.34 -0.56
CA ARG A 91 -10.51 0.26 -1.07
C ARG A 91 -11.48 -0.78 -1.62
N LYS A 92 -10.99 -1.83 -2.31
CA LYS A 92 -11.85 -2.93 -2.75
C LYS A 92 -12.36 -3.75 -1.58
N ILE A 93 -11.53 -3.95 -0.53
CA ILE A 93 -11.94 -4.63 0.70
C ILE A 93 -13.05 -3.84 1.40
N GLU A 94 -12.92 -2.52 1.52
CA GLU A 94 -13.99 -1.66 2.07
C GLU A 94 -15.28 -1.81 1.26
N GLN A 95 -15.20 -1.83 -0.08
CA GLN A 95 -16.38 -2.03 -0.94
C GLN A 95 -16.99 -3.41 -0.76
N ALA A 96 -16.17 -4.47 -0.64
CA ALA A 96 -16.64 -5.82 -0.38
C ALA A 96 -17.35 -5.90 0.98
N CYS A 97 -16.81 -5.30 2.04
CA CYS A 97 -17.46 -5.22 3.35
C CYS A 97 -18.86 -4.57 3.33
N LYS A 98 -19.11 -3.69 2.33
CA LYS A 98 -20.42 -3.01 2.16
C LYS A 98 -21.40 -3.75 1.27
N ARG A 99 -20.94 -4.74 0.49
CA ARG A 99 -21.76 -5.36 -0.59
C ARG A 99 -21.83 -6.87 -0.54
N ASP A 100 -20.85 -7.52 0.06
CA ASP A 100 -20.71 -8.97 0.08
C ASP A 100 -21.18 -9.53 1.43
N ILE A 101 -22.07 -10.49 1.39
CA ILE A 101 -22.67 -11.14 2.56
C ILE A 101 -21.63 -11.85 3.41
N ASN A 102 -20.63 -12.48 2.79
CA ASN A 102 -19.58 -13.20 3.52
C ASN A 102 -18.71 -12.23 4.34
N PHE A 103 -18.41 -11.04 3.77
CA PHE A 103 -17.72 -9.99 4.54
C PHE A 103 -18.59 -9.42 5.65
N MET A 104 -19.88 -9.24 5.42
CA MET A 104 -20.83 -8.80 6.46
C MET A 104 -20.95 -9.83 7.59
N TYR A 105 -20.92 -11.12 7.27
CA TYR A 105 -20.85 -12.20 8.26
C TYR A 105 -19.62 -12.08 9.15
N LEU A 106 -18.44 -11.88 8.56
CA LEU A 106 -17.19 -11.72 9.31
C LEU A 106 -17.17 -10.45 10.19
N LEU A 107 -17.95 -9.44 9.81
CA LEU A 107 -18.12 -8.22 10.61
C LEU A 107 -19.05 -8.43 11.81
N GLY A 108 -19.92 -9.45 11.81
CA GLY A 108 -20.80 -9.74 12.93
C GLY A 108 -21.71 -8.56 13.32
N GLY A 109 -22.22 -7.82 12.33
CA GLY A 109 -23.07 -6.64 12.54
C GLY A 109 -22.32 -5.32 12.79
N ALA A 110 -20.97 -5.33 12.82
CA ALA A 110 -20.21 -4.10 12.86
C ALA A 110 -20.24 -3.37 11.51
N SER A 111 -20.15 -2.05 11.53
CA SER A 111 -20.08 -1.25 10.29
C SER A 111 -18.82 -1.56 9.49
N ALA A 112 -18.92 -1.47 8.15
CA ALA A 112 -17.78 -1.70 7.27
C ALA A 112 -16.61 -0.74 7.61
N PRO A 113 -15.39 -1.26 7.79
CA PRO A 113 -14.22 -0.44 8.08
C PRO A 113 -13.82 0.40 6.87
N ASP A 114 -13.36 1.62 7.10
CA ASP A 114 -12.78 2.46 6.06
C ASP A 114 -11.42 1.91 5.58
N HIS A 115 -11.10 2.16 4.31
CA HIS A 115 -9.85 1.70 3.69
C HIS A 115 -8.59 2.17 4.42
N SER A 116 -8.62 3.35 5.05
CA SER A 116 -7.49 3.84 5.85
C SER A 116 -7.30 3.01 7.13
N THR A 117 -8.40 2.57 7.76
CA THR A 117 -8.36 1.66 8.92
C THR A 117 -7.78 0.31 8.53
N ILE A 118 -8.21 -0.26 7.38
CA ILE A 118 -7.68 -1.51 6.84
C ILE A 118 -6.18 -1.38 6.54
N ALA A 119 -5.77 -0.29 5.87
CA ALA A 119 -4.37 -0.05 5.54
C ALA A 119 -3.49 0.11 6.79
N ARG A 120 -3.96 0.85 7.78
CA ARG A 120 -3.27 1.03 9.07
C ARG A 120 -3.15 -0.29 9.83
N PHE A 121 -4.21 -1.09 9.85
CA PHE A 121 -4.17 -2.41 10.48
C PHE A 121 -3.08 -3.28 9.84
N ARG A 122 -3.00 -3.34 8.51
CA ARG A 122 -2.01 -4.14 7.77
C ARG A 122 -0.58 -3.70 8.06
N SER A 123 -0.32 -2.39 8.02
CA SER A 123 1.04 -1.84 8.12
C SER A 123 1.56 -1.74 9.55
N ILE A 124 0.72 -1.41 10.52
CA ILE A 124 1.14 -1.16 11.90
C ILE A 124 0.91 -2.38 12.79
N HIS A 125 -0.30 -2.94 12.79
CA HIS A 125 -0.69 -3.97 13.76
C HIS A 125 -0.35 -5.38 13.27
N PHE A 126 -0.86 -5.76 12.10
CA PHE A 126 -0.68 -7.10 11.55
C PHE A 126 0.79 -7.42 11.23
N SER A 127 1.55 -6.47 10.68
CA SER A 127 2.97 -6.65 10.34
C SER A 127 3.83 -7.09 11.53
N GLN A 128 3.52 -6.62 12.74
CA GLN A 128 4.26 -6.96 13.96
C GLN A 128 4.00 -8.39 14.45
N VAL A 129 2.82 -8.94 14.17
CA VAL A 129 2.39 -10.24 14.70
C VAL A 129 2.26 -11.33 13.65
N SER A 130 2.42 -10.99 12.35
CA SER A 130 2.22 -11.90 11.21
C SER A 130 2.99 -13.21 11.34
N LYS A 131 4.27 -13.16 11.75
CA LYS A 131 5.08 -14.36 11.97
C LYS A 131 4.53 -15.27 13.08
N ASN A 132 4.01 -14.67 14.15
CA ASN A 132 3.43 -15.43 15.25
C ASN A 132 2.10 -16.08 14.83
N LEU A 133 1.26 -15.36 14.10
CA LEU A 133 0.00 -15.90 13.59
C LEU A 133 0.25 -17.01 12.56
N LEU A 134 1.22 -16.84 11.68
CA LEU A 134 1.62 -17.90 10.74
C LEU A 134 2.10 -19.16 11.48
N ALA A 135 2.93 -19.02 12.52
CA ALA A 135 3.38 -20.15 13.31
C ALA A 135 2.24 -20.88 14.00
N GLN A 136 1.26 -20.15 14.55
CA GLN A 136 0.06 -20.75 15.15
C GLN A 136 -0.74 -21.54 14.10
N PHE A 137 -0.95 -20.94 12.94
CA PHE A 137 -1.68 -21.59 11.84
C PHE A 137 -0.95 -22.84 11.33
N THR A 138 0.37 -22.78 11.16
CA THR A 138 1.17 -23.94 10.78
C THR A 138 1.09 -25.07 11.82
N ASN A 139 1.12 -24.74 13.10
CA ASN A 139 0.93 -25.73 14.16
C ASN A 139 -0.47 -26.34 14.11
N PHE A 140 -1.50 -25.53 13.94
CA PHE A 140 -2.88 -26.00 13.78
C PHE A 140 -3.02 -26.99 12.62
N LEU A 141 -2.46 -26.69 11.46
CA LEU A 141 -2.47 -27.61 10.31
C LEU A 141 -1.70 -28.92 10.60
N GLY A 142 -0.57 -28.83 11.29
CA GLY A 142 0.21 -30.01 11.67
C GLY A 142 -0.52 -30.89 12.70
N ASP A 143 -1.22 -30.29 13.66
CA ASP A 143 -1.97 -31.00 14.69
C ASP A 143 -3.21 -31.71 14.07
N ASN A 144 -3.80 -31.12 13.03
CA ASN A 144 -4.86 -31.73 12.22
C ASN A 144 -4.33 -32.69 11.14
N LYS A 145 -3.03 -32.95 11.06
CA LYS A 145 -2.39 -33.83 10.07
C LYS A 145 -2.56 -33.40 8.60
N GLU A 146 -2.89 -32.12 8.37
CA GLU A 146 -3.00 -31.54 7.01
C GLU A 146 -1.63 -31.29 6.39
N ILE A 147 -0.60 -31.09 7.22
CA ILE A 147 0.79 -30.95 6.81
C ILE A 147 1.69 -31.88 7.60
N SER A 148 2.68 -32.49 6.91
CA SER A 148 3.78 -33.18 7.55
C SER A 148 4.83 -32.14 8.00
N LYS A 149 5.36 -32.31 9.22
CA LYS A 149 6.44 -31.45 9.73
C LYS A 149 7.83 -32.03 9.46
N ASP A 150 7.93 -33.08 8.61
CA ASP A 150 9.16 -33.85 8.40
C ASP A 150 10.17 -33.14 7.49
N ALA A 151 9.69 -32.26 6.62
CA ALA A 151 10.55 -31.55 5.68
C ALA A 151 10.13 -30.08 5.52
N LEU A 152 11.10 -29.18 5.46
CA LEU A 152 10.91 -27.77 5.16
C LEU A 152 11.50 -27.45 3.79
N PHE A 153 10.65 -26.99 2.89
CA PHE A 153 11.09 -26.50 1.58
C PHE A 153 11.20 -24.98 1.62
N ILE A 154 12.39 -24.46 1.32
CA ILE A 154 12.66 -23.03 1.24
C ILE A 154 12.89 -22.69 -0.22
N ASP A 155 11.98 -21.91 -0.80
CA ASP A 155 12.16 -21.37 -2.14
C ASP A 155 12.56 -19.90 -2.08
N GLY A 156 13.44 -19.51 -3.01
CA GLY A 156 13.89 -18.15 -3.18
C GLY A 156 13.05 -17.41 -4.21
N THR A 157 12.13 -16.58 -3.79
CA THR A 157 11.36 -15.73 -4.69
C THR A 157 12.11 -14.43 -4.97
N LYS A 158 12.43 -14.20 -6.25
CA LYS A 158 12.95 -12.91 -6.70
C LYS A 158 11.80 -11.91 -6.80
N ILE A 159 11.73 -10.98 -5.86
CA ILE A 159 10.79 -9.88 -5.92
C ILE A 159 11.37 -8.80 -6.82
N GLU A 160 10.81 -8.63 -8.00
CA GLU A 160 11.14 -7.50 -8.87
C GLU A 160 10.29 -6.30 -8.49
N SER A 161 10.97 -5.19 -8.22
CA SER A 161 10.29 -3.91 -8.03
C SER A 161 9.68 -3.46 -9.36
N SER A 162 8.45 -2.92 -9.31
CA SER A 162 7.82 -2.27 -10.48
C SER A 162 8.51 -0.96 -10.86
N ALA A 163 9.55 -0.56 -10.13
CA ALA A 163 10.32 0.62 -10.45
C ALA A 163 11.03 0.44 -11.81
N ASN A 164 10.98 1.49 -12.61
CA ASN A 164 11.65 1.49 -13.90
C ASN A 164 13.15 1.17 -13.69
N ARG A 165 13.64 0.12 -14.37
CA ARG A 165 15.03 -0.33 -14.28
C ARG A 165 16.03 0.81 -14.56
N TYR A 166 15.63 1.81 -15.31
CA TYR A 166 16.47 2.97 -15.67
C TYR A 166 16.49 4.09 -14.63
N THR A 167 15.71 4.01 -13.57
CA THR A 167 15.73 4.99 -12.46
C THR A 167 16.82 4.71 -11.43
N PHE A 168 17.49 3.55 -11.50
CA PHE A 168 18.62 3.24 -10.63
C PHE A 168 19.88 3.98 -11.04
N VAL A 169 20.40 4.77 -10.13
CA VAL A 169 21.63 5.51 -10.33
C VAL A 169 22.77 4.76 -9.63
N TRP A 170 23.63 4.15 -10.41
CA TRP A 170 24.75 3.36 -9.89
C TRP A 170 25.91 4.27 -9.46
N LYS A 171 26.34 4.19 -8.19
CA LYS A 171 27.43 4.99 -7.64
C LYS A 171 28.72 4.92 -8.50
N LYS A 172 29.06 3.73 -9.00
CA LYS A 172 30.23 3.53 -9.89
C LYS A 172 30.09 4.31 -11.20
N SER A 173 28.91 4.30 -11.79
CA SER A 173 28.59 5.05 -13.01
C SER A 173 28.61 6.57 -12.77
N ILE A 174 28.04 7.02 -11.63
CA ILE A 174 28.10 8.43 -11.23
C ILE A 174 29.53 8.89 -11.13
N ASN A 175 30.39 8.17 -10.42
CA ASN A 175 31.77 8.57 -10.21
C ASN A 175 32.53 8.66 -11.54
N LYS A 176 32.38 7.66 -12.43
CA LYS A 176 32.97 7.68 -13.77
C LYS A 176 32.50 8.86 -14.60
N ASN A 177 31.20 9.10 -14.64
CA ASN A 177 30.60 10.19 -15.40
C ASN A 177 30.94 11.57 -14.78
N MET A 178 31.09 11.66 -13.46
CA MET A 178 31.52 12.89 -12.78
C MET A 178 32.92 13.32 -13.22
N VAL A 179 33.88 12.37 -13.27
CA VAL A 179 35.24 12.67 -13.71
C VAL A 179 35.22 13.14 -15.17
N LYS A 180 34.50 12.41 -16.06
CA LYS A 180 34.39 12.81 -17.45
C LYS A 180 33.76 14.22 -17.59
N MET A 181 32.64 14.45 -16.91
CA MET A 181 31.97 15.77 -16.91
C MET A 181 32.86 16.91 -16.42
N MET A 182 33.68 16.67 -15.39
CA MET A 182 34.60 17.71 -14.88
C MET A 182 35.71 18.03 -15.89
N ASN A 183 36.21 17.03 -16.63
CA ASN A 183 37.18 17.24 -17.70
C ASN A 183 36.53 18.03 -18.84
N ASP A 184 35.35 17.61 -19.31
CA ASP A 184 34.62 18.29 -20.37
C ASP A 184 34.32 19.76 -20.01
N ILE A 185 34.00 20.05 -18.74
CA ILE A 185 33.79 21.42 -18.23
C ILE A 185 35.09 22.22 -18.26
N SER A 186 36.22 21.61 -17.86
CA SER A 186 37.54 22.30 -17.90
C SER A 186 37.90 22.66 -19.32
N ASP A 187 37.75 21.73 -20.26
CA ASP A 187 38.02 21.95 -21.68
C ASP A 187 37.10 23.02 -22.28
N PHE A 188 35.83 23.02 -21.87
CA PHE A 188 34.89 24.06 -22.28
C PHE A 188 35.26 25.45 -21.77
N ILE A 189 35.70 25.56 -20.54
CA ILE A 189 36.17 26.84 -19.96
C ILE A 189 37.37 27.35 -20.73
N LEU A 190 38.35 26.48 -21.07
CA LEU A 190 39.51 26.85 -21.87
C LEU A 190 39.12 27.32 -23.28
N LYS A 191 38.18 26.63 -23.93
CA LYS A 191 37.63 27.09 -25.23
C LYS A 191 36.98 28.47 -25.11
N CYS A 192 36.19 28.71 -24.07
CA CYS A 192 35.58 30.01 -23.84
C CYS A 192 36.60 31.11 -23.58
N GLU A 193 37.77 30.78 -23.01
CA GLU A 193 38.87 31.75 -22.84
C GLU A 193 39.54 32.09 -24.17
N ILE A 194 39.75 31.09 -25.03
CA ILE A 194 40.37 31.26 -26.35
C ILE A 194 39.41 32.02 -27.28
N ASP A 195 38.16 31.58 -27.40
CA ASP A 195 37.19 32.06 -28.40
C ASP A 195 36.60 33.42 -28.01
N PHE A 196 36.40 33.68 -26.72
CA PHE A 196 35.68 34.87 -26.24
C PHE A 196 36.44 35.69 -25.22
N GLY A 197 37.70 35.36 -24.89
CA GLY A 197 38.51 36.08 -23.90
C GLY A 197 37.95 36.03 -22.46
N ILE A 198 37.07 35.09 -22.18
CA ILE A 198 36.38 35.00 -20.88
C ILE A 198 37.24 34.26 -19.87
N LYS A 199 38.00 34.96 -19.04
CA LYS A 199 38.74 34.34 -17.93
C LYS A 199 37.86 34.04 -16.72
N ILE A 200 37.93 32.77 -16.25
CA ILE A 200 37.33 32.32 -15.00
C ILE A 200 38.40 31.75 -14.10
N ILE A 201 38.65 32.45 -13.02
CA ILE A 201 39.66 32.05 -12.03
C ILE A 201 39.02 31.08 -11.03
N TYR A 202 39.52 29.86 -10.97
CA TYR A 202 39.19 28.88 -9.94
C TYR A 202 40.46 28.25 -9.40
N ARG A 203 40.50 27.93 -8.07
CA ARG A 203 41.67 27.31 -7.45
C ARG A 203 41.74 25.82 -7.74
N ASN A 204 41.25 24.96 -6.84
CA ASN A 204 41.37 23.50 -6.97
C ASN A 204 40.17 22.79 -7.55
N LYS A 205 38.97 23.38 -7.48
CA LYS A 205 37.72 22.75 -7.98
C LYS A 205 36.78 23.76 -8.61
N ILE A 206 36.23 23.39 -9.76
CA ILE A 206 35.17 24.16 -10.41
C ILE A 206 33.90 23.97 -9.62
N LYS A 207 33.27 25.04 -9.15
CA LYS A 207 32.01 25.06 -8.42
C LYS A 207 30.89 25.62 -9.30
N ILE A 208 29.64 25.32 -8.97
CA ILE A 208 28.46 25.76 -9.72
C ILE A 208 28.42 27.27 -9.93
N TYR A 209 28.90 28.07 -8.97
CA TYR A 209 28.91 29.53 -9.12
C TYR A 209 29.87 30.02 -10.21
N HIS A 210 30.99 29.32 -10.48
CA HIS A 210 31.88 29.65 -11.58
C HIS A 210 31.18 29.46 -12.93
N LEU A 211 30.42 28.34 -13.06
CA LEU A 211 29.62 28.05 -14.26
C LEU A 211 28.49 29.05 -14.45
N LYS A 212 27.83 29.47 -13.36
CA LYS A 212 26.81 30.52 -13.41
C LYS A 212 27.40 31.85 -13.87
N LYS A 213 28.63 32.19 -13.44
CA LYS A 213 29.34 33.40 -13.85
C LYS A 213 29.71 33.33 -15.34
N LEU A 214 30.20 32.17 -15.81
CA LEU A 214 30.48 31.92 -17.22
C LEU A 214 29.20 32.06 -18.06
N LEU A 215 28.09 31.41 -17.67
CA LEU A 215 26.82 31.48 -18.35
C LEU A 215 26.30 32.92 -18.46
N LYS A 216 26.45 33.72 -17.39
CA LYS A 216 26.03 35.13 -17.41
C LYS A 216 26.85 35.95 -18.44
N LYS A 217 28.18 35.72 -18.53
CA LYS A 217 29.03 36.36 -19.52
C LYS A 217 28.69 35.95 -20.95
N LEU A 218 28.51 34.64 -21.21
CA LEU A 218 28.10 34.12 -22.53
C LEU A 218 26.73 34.64 -22.97
N LYS A 219 25.77 34.74 -22.06
CA LYS A 219 24.45 35.33 -22.36
C LYS A 219 24.55 36.82 -22.72
N LYS A 220 25.50 37.54 -22.15
CA LYS A 220 25.74 38.94 -22.50
C LYS A 220 26.29 39.06 -23.93
N ILE A 221 27.29 38.25 -24.27
CA ILE A 221 27.87 38.19 -25.62
C ILE A 221 26.80 37.78 -26.66
N SER A 222 26.01 36.74 -26.35
CA SER A 222 24.93 36.30 -27.23
C SER A 222 23.90 37.41 -27.52
N LYS A 223 23.61 38.27 -26.54
CA LYS A 223 22.70 39.42 -26.73
C LYS A 223 23.38 40.53 -27.57
N GLU A 224 24.62 40.80 -27.32
CA GLU A 224 25.39 41.81 -28.06
C GLU A 224 25.60 41.41 -29.53
N SER A 225 25.75 40.11 -29.79
CA SER A 225 25.94 39.55 -31.14
C SER A 225 24.60 39.20 -31.85
N ASN A 226 23.42 39.53 -31.26
CA ASN A 226 22.10 39.26 -31.81
C ASN A 226 21.89 37.80 -32.27
N ILE A 227 22.48 36.83 -31.55
CA ILE A 227 22.36 35.41 -31.90
C ILE A 227 20.98 34.93 -31.51
N THR A 228 20.21 34.46 -32.51
CA THR A 228 18.90 33.82 -32.32
C THR A 228 19.02 32.31 -32.43
N PHE A 229 18.46 31.62 -31.44
CA PHE A 229 18.42 30.15 -31.47
C PHE A 229 17.16 29.68 -32.19
N VAL A 230 17.31 28.85 -33.21
CA VAL A 230 16.21 28.21 -33.88
C VAL A 230 15.92 26.86 -33.25
N HIS A 231 14.77 26.73 -32.59
CA HIS A 231 14.32 25.46 -32.05
C HIS A 231 13.67 24.61 -33.13
N GLY A 232 14.40 23.64 -33.71
CA GLY A 232 13.84 22.69 -34.67
C GLY A 232 13.06 21.58 -33.97
N LYS A 233 11.93 21.17 -34.53
CA LYS A 233 11.25 19.90 -34.18
C LYS A 233 11.98 18.75 -34.89
N GLY A 234 12.84 18.01 -34.19
CA GLY A 234 13.49 16.84 -34.77
C GLY A 234 14.75 16.38 -34.04
N LYS A 235 15.31 15.22 -34.49
CA LYS A 235 16.52 14.61 -33.91
C LYS A 235 17.83 15.29 -34.31
N LYS A 236 17.82 16.28 -35.17
CA LYS A 236 19.00 17.03 -35.56
C LYS A 236 19.21 18.17 -34.58
N LYS A 237 20.38 18.17 -33.92
CA LYS A 237 20.85 19.32 -33.15
C LYS A 237 21.20 20.42 -34.15
N SER A 238 20.54 21.55 -34.06
CA SER A 238 20.96 22.78 -34.73
C SER A 238 22.17 23.34 -34.01
#